data_0b8449871a36d42ee9dde3df9e79eb2f
#
_entry.id   0b8449871a36d42ee9dde3df9e79eb2f
#
_cell.length_a   1.000
_cell.length_b   1.000
_cell.length_c   1.000
_cell.angle_alpha   90.00
_cell.angle_beta   90.00
_cell.angle_gamma   90.00
#
_symmetry.space_group_name_H-M   'P 1'
#
loop_
_entity.id
_entity.type
_entity.pdbx_description
1 polymer ?
#
loop_
_entity_poly.entity_id
_entity_poly.type
_entity_poly.pdbx_seq_one_letter_code
_entity_poly.pdbx_strand_id
1 'polypeptide(L)'
;MNPAVARKRTSPQKRLLKSPPWKLRKANGLQILQAPAFTQLDWIVHGFSTRPGGPSELESNRDGRKTVEKVLNLGFTEWDSREHVLENRRKFFAALNAEKMSATGLRQIHSDIVHVANSAELESSTEAPKADALITSEPGLLLVVQIADCVPILLADKKRRAIAAIHSGWRGTLQRIAEKALGRMQMEFGTRPRDVIAALGPGIGQCCFEVGPEVAAEYAAKFPEAREWFKGPFDSLARGDNDPNWLPWLTMRPPGHQPREPRVHLDLIAANRAILRAAGVPPGSISSSQFCTACRTDLFFSFRRERVTGRMMAAIGIRRD
;
A
#
# COMPACT_ATOMS: atom_id res chain seq x y z
N MET A 1 5.14 60.07 -31.43
CA MET A 1 5.50 59.30 -30.24
C MET A 1 4.45 58.20 -30.05
N ASN A 2 4.81 56.97 -30.31
CA ASN A 2 3.90 55.83 -30.26
C ASN A 2 4.27 54.95 -29.05
N PRO A 3 3.38 54.65 -28.11
CA PRO A 3 3.74 53.79 -26.97
C PRO A 3 3.66 52.33 -27.36
N ALA A 4 4.76 51.62 -27.08
CA ALA A 4 4.91 50.18 -27.30
C ALA A 4 3.97 49.38 -26.38
N VAL A 5 3.12 48.56 -27.01
CA VAL A 5 2.26 47.60 -26.32
C VAL A 5 3.09 46.36 -25.92
N ALA A 6 3.34 46.23 -24.62
CA ALA A 6 3.99 45.06 -24.02
C ALA A 6 3.05 43.80 -24.13
N ARG A 7 3.36 42.88 -25.01
CA ARG A 7 2.70 41.56 -25.06
C ARG A 7 3.13 40.72 -23.83
N LYS A 8 2.22 40.49 -22.91
CA LYS A 8 2.38 39.48 -21.85
C LYS A 8 2.50 38.09 -22.48
N ARG A 9 3.67 37.49 -22.36
CA ARG A 9 3.87 36.07 -22.67
C ARG A 9 3.18 35.26 -21.59
N THR A 10 2.02 34.68 -21.89
CA THR A 10 1.39 33.63 -21.08
C THR A 10 2.20 32.34 -21.29
N SER A 11 2.87 31.87 -20.24
CA SER A 11 3.49 30.54 -20.21
C SER A 11 2.41 29.48 -20.36
N PRO A 12 2.62 28.43 -21.18
CA PRO A 12 1.67 27.32 -21.25
C PRO A 12 1.69 26.55 -19.94
N GLN A 13 0.65 26.72 -19.14
CA GLN A 13 0.38 25.80 -18.03
C GLN A 13 0.27 24.38 -18.62
N LYS A 14 1.28 23.53 -18.39
CA LYS A 14 1.23 22.11 -18.67
C LYS A 14 0.01 21.53 -17.93
N ARG A 15 -1.05 21.23 -18.69
CA ARG A 15 -2.21 20.48 -18.25
C ARG A 15 -1.67 19.14 -17.73
N LEU A 16 -1.54 18.99 -16.41
CA LEU A 16 -1.30 17.70 -15.78
C LEU A 16 -2.45 16.79 -16.20
N LEU A 17 -2.18 15.87 -17.09
CA LEU A 17 -3.12 14.82 -17.48
C LEU A 17 -3.49 14.08 -16.18
N LYS A 18 -4.70 14.29 -15.68
CA LYS A 18 -5.22 13.54 -14.52
C LYS A 18 -5.23 12.08 -14.91
N SER A 19 -4.47 11.26 -14.20
CA SER A 19 -4.53 9.81 -14.36
C SER A 19 -5.99 9.36 -14.29
N PRO A 20 -6.44 8.43 -15.15
CA PRO A 20 -7.81 7.95 -15.09
C PRO A 20 -8.12 7.39 -13.70
N PRO A 21 -9.38 7.50 -13.23
CA PRO A 21 -9.76 7.05 -11.90
C PRO A 21 -9.63 5.52 -11.78
N TRP A 22 -9.28 5.06 -10.59
CA TRP A 22 -9.29 3.66 -10.24
C TRP A 22 -10.71 3.09 -10.35
N LYS A 23 -10.84 1.89 -10.89
CA LYS A 23 -12.14 1.27 -11.19
C LYS A 23 -12.44 0.13 -10.21
N LEU A 24 -13.63 0.16 -9.61
CA LEU A 24 -14.22 -1.01 -8.96
C LEU A 24 -14.94 -1.84 -10.04
N ARG A 25 -14.36 -2.98 -10.38
CA ARG A 25 -14.92 -3.95 -11.33
C ARG A 25 -15.71 -5.02 -10.56
N LYS A 26 -16.93 -5.30 -10.99
CA LYS A 26 -17.68 -6.45 -10.50
C LYS A 26 -17.32 -7.69 -11.32
N ALA A 27 -16.93 -8.77 -10.65
CA ALA A 27 -16.61 -10.06 -11.27
C ALA A 27 -16.93 -11.19 -10.30
N ASN A 28 -17.70 -12.19 -10.77
CA ASN A 28 -18.07 -13.37 -9.99
C ASN A 28 -18.64 -13.06 -8.61
N GLY A 29 -19.49 -12.03 -8.50
CA GLY A 29 -20.08 -11.56 -7.24
C GLY A 29 -19.15 -10.74 -6.35
N LEU A 30 -17.87 -10.56 -6.73
CA LEU A 30 -16.90 -9.76 -6.00
C LEU A 30 -16.74 -8.36 -6.60
N GLN A 31 -16.27 -7.44 -5.78
CA GLN A 31 -15.79 -6.13 -6.21
C GLN A 31 -14.25 -6.11 -6.15
N ILE A 32 -13.59 -5.80 -7.26
CA ILE A 32 -12.14 -5.77 -7.36
C ILE A 32 -11.72 -4.38 -7.80
N LEU A 33 -10.80 -3.78 -7.05
CA LEU A 33 -10.22 -2.50 -7.43
C LEU A 33 -9.04 -2.74 -8.39
N GLN A 34 -9.03 -2.02 -9.52
CA GLN A 34 -7.99 -2.13 -10.54
C GLN A 34 -7.33 -0.78 -10.82
N ALA A 35 -6.01 -0.81 -10.97
CA ALA A 35 -5.22 0.35 -11.36
C ALA A 35 -5.29 0.55 -12.89
N PRO A 36 -5.72 1.73 -13.38
CA PRO A 36 -5.96 1.96 -14.80
C PRO A 36 -4.73 1.73 -15.69
N ALA A 37 -3.55 2.07 -15.18
CA ALA A 37 -2.31 1.91 -15.94
C ALA A 37 -1.96 0.43 -16.22
N PHE A 38 -2.34 -0.48 -15.34
CA PHE A 38 -2.10 -1.92 -15.53
C PHE A 38 -3.15 -2.59 -16.42
N THR A 39 -4.38 -2.06 -16.47
CA THR A 39 -5.42 -2.60 -17.36
C THR A 39 -5.09 -2.45 -18.85
N GLN A 40 -4.08 -1.65 -19.20
CA GLN A 40 -3.60 -1.44 -20.57
C GLN A 40 -2.50 -2.45 -20.97
N LEU A 41 -2.04 -3.28 -20.02
CA LEU A 41 -1.02 -4.30 -20.23
C LEU A 41 -1.69 -5.68 -20.32
N ASP A 42 -1.82 -6.22 -21.52
CA ASP A 42 -2.50 -7.48 -21.82
C ASP A 42 -1.85 -8.69 -21.17
N TRP A 43 -0.54 -8.64 -20.98
CA TRP A 43 0.27 -9.69 -20.34
C TRP A 43 0.18 -9.71 -18.81
N ILE A 44 -0.49 -8.72 -18.17
CA ILE A 44 -0.64 -8.64 -16.72
C ILE A 44 -2.04 -9.06 -16.26
N VAL A 45 -2.08 -9.81 -15.18
CA VAL A 45 -3.24 -9.95 -14.30
C VAL A 45 -2.98 -9.13 -13.03
N HIS A 46 -3.93 -8.29 -12.58
CA HIS A 46 -3.78 -7.60 -11.31
C HIS A 46 -5.13 -7.25 -10.70
N GLY A 47 -5.11 -7.02 -9.39
CA GLY A 47 -6.26 -6.51 -8.65
C GLY A 47 -6.00 -6.42 -7.16
N PHE A 48 -6.80 -5.58 -6.52
CA PHE A 48 -6.87 -5.43 -5.08
C PHE A 48 -8.26 -5.88 -4.65
N SER A 49 -8.32 -6.84 -3.73
CA SER A 49 -9.60 -7.33 -3.23
C SER A 49 -10.31 -6.28 -2.39
N THR A 50 -11.62 -6.44 -2.27
CA THR A 50 -12.43 -5.71 -1.30
C THR A 50 -12.98 -6.68 -0.24
N ARG A 51 -13.60 -6.15 0.81
CA ARG A 51 -14.17 -6.91 1.93
C ARG A 51 -15.41 -7.73 1.57
N PRO A 52 -16.41 -7.21 0.81
CA PRO A 52 -17.66 -7.91 0.59
C PRO A 52 -17.56 -9.12 -0.35
N GLY A 53 -18.45 -10.12 -0.17
CA GLY A 53 -18.75 -11.14 -1.18
C GLY A 53 -18.18 -12.54 -0.93
N GLY A 54 -17.50 -12.76 0.20
CA GLY A 54 -16.99 -14.09 0.58
C GLY A 54 -17.94 -14.91 1.47
N PRO A 55 -17.63 -16.20 1.69
CA PRO A 55 -18.34 -17.05 2.65
C PRO A 55 -17.94 -16.87 4.11
N SER A 56 -16.81 -16.20 4.42
CA SER A 56 -16.39 -15.95 5.79
C SER A 56 -17.41 -15.09 6.54
N GLU A 57 -17.64 -15.40 7.81
CA GLU A 57 -18.59 -14.69 8.65
C GLU A 57 -17.85 -13.91 9.74
N LEU A 58 -17.89 -12.60 9.65
CA LEU A 58 -17.25 -11.71 10.63
C LEU A 58 -18.33 -11.10 11.53
N GLU A 59 -18.20 -11.40 12.83
CA GLU A 59 -19.00 -10.71 13.84
C GLU A 59 -18.49 -9.28 14.01
N SER A 60 -19.38 -8.33 13.91
CA SER A 60 -19.11 -6.93 14.20
C SER A 60 -20.10 -6.38 15.22
N ASN A 61 -19.61 -5.52 16.08
CA ASN A 61 -20.46 -4.77 17.00
C ASN A 61 -20.48 -3.32 16.54
N ARG A 62 -21.49 -2.96 15.74
CA ARG A 62 -21.70 -1.57 15.28
C ARG A 62 -22.90 -0.99 16.01
N ASP A 63 -22.69 0.14 16.65
CA ASP A 63 -23.75 0.88 17.37
C ASP A 63 -24.48 0.05 18.43
N GLY A 64 -23.74 -0.83 19.14
CA GLY A 64 -24.29 -1.70 20.19
C GLY A 64 -25.10 -2.90 19.66
N ARG A 65 -25.15 -3.10 18.34
CA ARG A 65 -25.81 -4.25 17.72
C ARG A 65 -24.78 -5.24 17.21
N LYS A 66 -24.88 -6.49 17.65
CA LYS A 66 -24.13 -7.59 17.04
C LYS A 66 -24.70 -7.88 15.67
N THR A 67 -23.85 -7.78 14.65
CA THR A 67 -24.18 -8.13 13.27
C THR A 67 -23.15 -9.13 12.75
N VAL A 68 -23.58 -10.09 11.94
CA VAL A 68 -22.71 -11.01 11.23
C VAL A 68 -22.69 -10.59 9.75
N GLU A 69 -21.51 -10.30 9.24
CA GLU A 69 -21.31 -9.88 7.86
C GLU A 69 -20.60 -10.99 7.07
N LYS A 70 -21.12 -11.30 5.87
CA LYS A 70 -20.40 -12.18 4.94
C LYS A 70 -19.29 -11.41 4.23
N VAL A 71 -18.04 -11.86 4.41
CA VAL A 71 -16.85 -11.13 4.00
C VAL A 71 -15.85 -11.99 3.24
N LEU A 72 -15.06 -11.36 2.38
CA LEU A 72 -13.98 -11.97 1.61
C LEU A 72 -12.65 -11.89 2.38
N ASN A 73 -12.52 -12.65 3.48
CA ASN A 73 -11.26 -12.73 4.19
C ASN A 73 -10.27 -13.64 3.43
N LEU A 74 -9.10 -13.11 3.09
CA LEU A 74 -8.06 -13.81 2.31
C LEU A 74 -6.84 -14.20 3.17
N GLY A 75 -6.83 -13.82 4.45
CA GLY A 75 -5.78 -14.17 5.41
C GLY A 75 -6.22 -15.26 6.38
N PHE A 76 -5.30 -16.13 6.76
CA PHE A 76 -5.54 -17.08 7.84
C PHE A 76 -5.53 -16.33 9.17
N THR A 77 -6.72 -16.08 9.70
CA THR A 77 -6.97 -15.38 10.96
C THR A 77 -7.61 -16.33 11.96
N GLU A 78 -7.43 -16.09 13.26
CA GLU A 78 -7.92 -16.98 14.32
C GLU A 78 -9.45 -17.15 14.34
N TRP A 79 -10.19 -16.13 13.87
CA TRP A 79 -11.64 -16.11 13.87
C TRP A 79 -12.28 -16.80 12.65
N ASP A 80 -11.50 -17.16 11.62
CA ASP A 80 -12.01 -17.70 10.36
C ASP A 80 -11.49 -19.10 10.08
N SER A 81 -12.31 -19.94 9.46
CA SER A 81 -11.88 -21.28 9.11
C SER A 81 -10.92 -21.31 7.92
N ARG A 82 -10.00 -22.26 7.93
CA ARG A 82 -9.08 -22.47 6.81
C ARG A 82 -9.83 -22.72 5.48
N GLU A 83 -10.95 -23.41 5.54
CA GLU A 83 -11.79 -23.75 4.39
C GLU A 83 -12.39 -22.50 3.77
N HIS A 84 -12.96 -21.61 4.56
CA HIS A 84 -13.49 -20.33 4.08
C HIS A 84 -12.42 -19.46 3.44
N VAL A 85 -11.24 -19.38 4.07
CA VAL A 85 -10.12 -18.60 3.50
C VAL A 85 -9.67 -19.18 2.15
N LEU A 86 -9.56 -20.51 2.01
CA LEU A 86 -9.20 -21.14 0.75
C LEU A 86 -10.28 -20.94 -0.33
N GLU A 87 -11.55 -21.02 0.03
CA GLU A 87 -12.66 -20.73 -0.87
C GLU A 87 -12.65 -19.26 -1.32
N ASN A 88 -12.42 -18.32 -0.40
CA ASN A 88 -12.27 -16.90 -0.70
C ASN A 88 -11.13 -16.65 -1.69
N ARG A 89 -9.98 -17.31 -1.50
CA ARG A 89 -8.84 -17.20 -2.42
C ARG A 89 -9.17 -17.72 -3.81
N ARG A 90 -9.83 -18.87 -3.90
CA ARG A 90 -10.30 -19.40 -5.19
C ARG A 90 -11.24 -18.42 -5.89
N LYS A 91 -12.23 -17.85 -5.18
CA LYS A 91 -13.13 -16.83 -5.72
C LYS A 91 -12.39 -15.59 -6.21
N PHE A 92 -11.43 -15.10 -5.42
CA PHE A 92 -10.65 -13.91 -5.79
C PHE A 92 -9.79 -14.16 -7.03
N PHE A 93 -9.09 -15.28 -7.09
CA PHE A 93 -8.26 -15.64 -8.26
C PHE A 93 -9.11 -15.85 -9.51
N ALA A 94 -10.26 -16.50 -9.37
CA ALA A 94 -11.23 -16.64 -10.47
C ALA A 94 -11.75 -15.28 -10.97
N ALA A 95 -12.03 -14.36 -10.06
CA ALA A 95 -12.46 -13.01 -10.43
C ALA A 95 -11.35 -12.20 -11.13
N LEU A 96 -10.08 -12.59 -10.98
CA LEU A 96 -8.95 -12.04 -11.71
C LEU A 96 -8.66 -12.75 -13.04
N ASN A 97 -9.33 -13.89 -13.35
CA ASN A 97 -8.98 -14.83 -14.41
C ASN A 97 -7.55 -15.39 -14.22
N ALA A 98 -7.20 -15.74 -12.98
CA ALA A 98 -5.88 -16.22 -12.56
C ALA A 98 -5.91 -17.62 -11.95
N GLU A 99 -6.96 -18.41 -12.17
CA GLU A 99 -7.15 -19.75 -11.60
C GLU A 99 -6.05 -20.73 -12.00
N LYS A 100 -5.49 -20.53 -13.19
CA LYS A 100 -4.42 -21.38 -13.74
C LYS A 100 -3.02 -20.92 -13.34
N MET A 101 -2.92 -19.83 -12.57
CA MET A 101 -1.64 -19.29 -12.11
C MET A 101 -1.24 -19.86 -10.75
N SER A 102 0.05 -20.08 -10.56
CA SER A 102 0.59 -20.51 -9.27
C SER A 102 0.72 -19.30 -8.35
N ALA A 103 -0.16 -19.20 -7.33
CA ALA A 103 -0.15 -18.09 -6.40
C ALA A 103 0.95 -18.30 -5.34
N THR A 104 1.82 -17.30 -5.20
CA THR A 104 2.86 -17.24 -4.16
C THR A 104 2.69 -16.03 -3.26
N GLY A 105 2.86 -16.25 -1.97
CA GLY A 105 2.75 -15.23 -0.94
C GLY A 105 3.92 -15.29 0.04
N LEU A 106 3.85 -14.45 1.06
CA LEU A 106 4.90 -14.27 2.06
C LEU A 106 4.38 -14.47 3.48
N ARG A 107 5.25 -14.89 4.37
CA ARG A 107 5.14 -14.62 5.79
C ARG A 107 5.64 -13.18 6.03
N GLN A 108 4.72 -12.21 5.95
CA GLN A 108 5.01 -10.79 6.11
C GLN A 108 5.39 -10.46 7.55
N ILE A 109 6.53 -9.80 7.74
CA ILE A 109 7.13 -9.50 9.04
C ILE A 109 7.42 -8.01 9.24
N HIS A 110 6.87 -7.14 8.38
CA HIS A 110 7.07 -5.69 8.36
C HIS A 110 8.54 -5.29 8.19
N SER A 111 9.27 -6.04 7.37
CA SER A 111 10.66 -5.84 7.00
C SER A 111 10.83 -5.03 5.72
N ASP A 112 12.06 -4.98 5.24
CA ASP A 112 12.47 -4.47 3.93
C ASP A 112 13.05 -5.57 3.02
N ILE A 113 12.83 -6.83 3.38
CA ILE A 113 13.33 -7.99 2.66
C ILE A 113 12.52 -8.21 1.40
N VAL A 114 13.24 -8.41 0.29
CA VAL A 114 12.69 -8.69 -1.05
C VAL A 114 13.06 -10.10 -1.46
N HIS A 115 12.06 -10.91 -1.75
CA HIS A 115 12.21 -12.29 -2.20
C HIS A 115 11.98 -12.41 -3.71
N VAL A 116 12.83 -13.17 -4.39
CA VAL A 116 12.68 -13.50 -5.82
C VAL A 116 11.88 -14.78 -5.93
N ALA A 117 10.65 -14.69 -6.45
CA ALA A 117 9.78 -15.83 -6.60
C ALA A 117 10.05 -16.57 -7.93
N ASN A 118 10.15 -17.89 -7.86
CA ASN A 118 10.26 -18.76 -9.01
C ASN A 118 9.46 -20.06 -8.79
N SER A 119 9.09 -20.77 -9.88
CA SER A 119 8.25 -21.96 -9.81
C SER A 119 8.96 -23.15 -9.16
N ALA A 120 10.26 -23.29 -9.33
CA ALA A 120 11.04 -24.40 -8.76
C ALA A 120 11.04 -24.35 -7.21
N GLU A 121 11.12 -23.14 -6.63
CA GLU A 121 11.03 -22.96 -5.18
C GLU A 121 9.62 -23.27 -4.65
N LEU A 122 8.57 -22.89 -5.39
CA LEU A 122 7.18 -23.20 -5.00
C LEU A 122 6.89 -24.70 -4.97
N GLU A 123 7.53 -25.49 -5.82
CA GLU A 123 7.39 -26.95 -5.85
C GLU A 123 8.18 -27.63 -4.72
N SER A 124 9.29 -27.04 -4.29
CA SER A 124 10.21 -27.62 -3.30
C SER A 124 9.98 -27.16 -1.86
N SER A 125 9.38 -25.97 -1.65
CA SER A 125 9.22 -25.37 -0.32
C SER A 125 7.82 -25.55 0.23
N THR A 126 7.72 -25.99 1.50
CA THR A 126 6.46 -26.10 2.24
C THR A 126 6.12 -24.83 3.03
N GLU A 127 7.09 -23.93 3.22
CA GLU A 127 6.91 -22.72 4.01
C GLU A 127 7.05 -21.45 3.16
N ALA A 128 6.17 -20.49 3.43
CA ALA A 128 6.28 -19.17 2.79
C ALA A 128 7.51 -18.41 3.30
N PRO A 129 8.31 -17.79 2.43
CA PRO A 129 9.50 -17.04 2.82
C PRO A 129 9.14 -15.83 3.69
N LYS A 130 10.01 -15.52 4.67
CA LYS A 130 9.87 -14.35 5.53
C LYS A 130 10.39 -13.11 4.80
N ALA A 131 9.48 -12.31 4.27
CA ALA A 131 9.78 -11.07 3.54
C ALA A 131 8.52 -10.20 3.46
N ASP A 132 8.65 -9.02 2.87
CA ASP A 132 7.54 -8.09 2.67
C ASP A 132 7.41 -7.61 1.20
N ALA A 133 8.29 -8.08 0.31
CA ALA A 133 8.16 -7.88 -1.12
C ALA A 133 8.51 -9.15 -1.91
N LEU A 134 7.75 -9.38 -2.97
CA LEU A 134 7.97 -10.42 -3.98
C LEU A 134 8.26 -9.78 -5.32
N ILE A 135 9.22 -10.35 -6.06
CA ILE A 135 9.50 -9.98 -7.44
C ILE A 135 9.63 -11.23 -8.31
N THR A 136 9.27 -11.13 -9.58
CA THR A 136 9.47 -12.19 -10.57
C THR A 136 9.42 -11.64 -12.00
N SER A 137 10.02 -12.36 -12.95
CA SER A 137 9.80 -12.21 -14.39
C SER A 137 9.21 -13.47 -15.02
N GLU A 138 8.80 -14.45 -14.20
CA GLU A 138 8.35 -15.75 -14.64
C GLU A 138 6.85 -15.74 -14.98
N PRO A 139 6.44 -16.14 -16.22
CA PRO A 139 5.05 -16.29 -16.59
C PRO A 139 4.33 -17.40 -15.82
N GLY A 140 3.09 -17.18 -15.47
CA GLY A 140 2.26 -18.14 -14.76
C GLY A 140 2.33 -18.01 -13.24
N LEU A 141 3.21 -17.16 -12.69
CA LEU A 141 3.20 -16.83 -11.27
C LEU A 141 2.26 -15.67 -10.96
N LEU A 142 1.56 -15.76 -9.83
CA LEU A 142 0.73 -14.73 -9.24
C LEU A 142 1.30 -14.32 -7.89
N LEU A 143 1.95 -13.18 -7.81
CA LEU A 143 2.48 -12.61 -6.57
C LEU A 143 1.35 -12.02 -5.75
N VAL A 144 1.27 -12.35 -4.45
CA VAL A 144 0.24 -11.85 -3.56
C VAL A 144 0.82 -11.30 -2.25
N VAL A 145 0.29 -10.15 -1.80
CA VAL A 145 0.55 -9.61 -0.46
C VAL A 145 -0.77 -9.34 0.25
N GLN A 146 -0.79 -9.58 1.56
CA GLN A 146 -1.95 -9.39 2.41
C GLN A 146 -1.89 -8.05 3.11
N ILE A 147 -3.04 -7.41 3.27
CA ILE A 147 -3.15 -6.08 3.87
C ILE A 147 -4.38 -5.95 4.76
N ALA A 148 -4.22 -5.14 5.80
CA ALA A 148 -5.27 -4.48 6.58
C ALA A 148 -4.63 -3.19 7.12
N ASP A 149 -4.72 -2.11 6.36
CA ASP A 149 -4.18 -0.76 6.56
C ASP A 149 -2.81 -0.47 5.90
N CYS A 150 -1.84 -1.40 5.91
CA CYS A 150 -0.57 -1.17 5.21
C CYS A 150 -0.80 -0.95 3.70
N VAL A 151 0.05 -0.17 3.05
CA VAL A 151 -0.08 0.17 1.62
C VAL A 151 0.47 -0.98 0.76
N PRO A 152 -0.36 -1.64 -0.06
CA PRO A 152 0.14 -2.56 -1.06
C PRO A 152 0.65 -1.78 -2.26
N ILE A 153 1.83 -2.13 -2.77
CA ILE A 153 2.42 -1.52 -3.96
C ILE A 153 2.66 -2.61 -4.98
N LEU A 154 2.13 -2.42 -6.17
CA LEU A 154 2.38 -3.27 -7.32
C LEU A 154 3.27 -2.51 -8.30
N LEU A 155 4.33 -3.17 -8.79
CA LEU A 155 5.22 -2.64 -9.84
C LEU A 155 5.17 -3.53 -11.06
N ALA A 156 5.27 -2.93 -12.25
CA ALA A 156 5.43 -3.64 -13.51
C ALA A 156 6.43 -2.93 -14.43
N ASP A 157 7.46 -3.64 -14.88
CA ASP A 157 8.36 -3.19 -15.94
C ASP A 157 7.79 -3.58 -17.30
N LYS A 158 7.41 -2.59 -18.09
CA LYS A 158 6.81 -2.76 -19.43
C LYS A 158 7.77 -3.39 -20.46
N LYS A 159 9.07 -3.30 -20.23
CA LYS A 159 10.10 -3.74 -21.19
C LYS A 159 10.64 -5.13 -20.86
N ARG A 160 10.85 -5.40 -19.58
CA ARG A 160 11.41 -6.67 -19.10
C ARG A 160 10.35 -7.69 -18.71
N ARG A 161 9.05 -7.30 -18.73
CA ARG A 161 7.94 -8.12 -18.25
C ARG A 161 8.21 -8.67 -16.84
N ALA A 162 8.79 -7.83 -15.97
CA ALA A 162 9.02 -8.15 -14.57
C ALA A 162 8.02 -7.42 -13.68
N ILE A 163 7.63 -8.05 -12.58
CA ILE A 163 6.61 -7.53 -11.67
C ILE A 163 7.07 -7.61 -10.21
N ALA A 164 6.44 -6.79 -9.36
CA ALA A 164 6.59 -6.87 -7.91
C ALA A 164 5.26 -6.69 -7.20
N ALA A 165 5.10 -7.38 -6.05
CA ALA A 165 4.06 -7.15 -5.07
C ALA A 165 4.72 -6.84 -3.72
N ILE A 166 4.39 -5.69 -3.13
CA ILE A 166 5.08 -5.14 -1.96
C ILE A 166 4.06 -4.80 -0.89
N HIS A 167 4.32 -5.26 0.34
CA HIS A 167 3.62 -4.86 1.55
C HIS A 167 4.40 -3.74 2.23
N SER A 168 3.88 -2.52 2.20
CA SER A 168 4.55 -1.35 2.76
C SER A 168 3.75 -0.76 3.92
N GLY A 169 4.02 -1.25 5.14
CA GLY A 169 3.64 -0.61 6.38
C GLY A 169 4.60 0.54 6.72
N TRP A 170 4.41 1.23 7.87
CA TRP A 170 5.25 2.36 8.24
C TRP A 170 6.74 1.98 8.41
N ARG A 171 7.04 0.78 8.96
CA ARG A 171 8.42 0.27 9.05
C ARG A 171 9.03 -0.02 7.70
N GLY A 172 8.30 -0.71 6.82
CA GLY A 172 8.75 -0.99 5.45
C GLY A 172 8.95 0.30 4.64
N THR A 173 8.07 1.29 4.79
CA THR A 173 8.23 2.61 4.17
C THR A 173 9.48 3.32 4.70
N LEU A 174 9.67 3.34 6.03
CA LEU A 174 10.85 3.92 6.67
C LEU A 174 12.15 3.27 6.17
N GLN A 175 12.13 1.95 5.92
CA GLN A 175 13.26 1.18 5.42
C GLN A 175 13.36 1.18 3.89
N ARG A 176 12.52 1.97 3.20
CA ARG A 176 12.50 2.14 1.74
C ARG A 176 12.25 0.83 0.97
N ILE A 177 11.34 -0.04 1.45
CA ILE A 177 11.07 -1.35 0.82
C ILE A 177 10.72 -1.24 -0.67
N ALA A 178 9.97 -0.20 -1.08
CA ALA A 178 9.60 0.01 -2.48
C ALA A 178 10.82 0.29 -3.38
N GLU A 179 11.79 1.08 -2.89
CA GLU A 179 13.05 1.34 -3.58
C GLU A 179 13.92 0.07 -3.62
N LYS A 180 14.00 -0.69 -2.52
CA LYS A 180 14.73 -1.96 -2.46
C LYS A 180 14.17 -3.00 -3.41
N ALA A 181 12.84 -3.13 -3.50
CA ALA A 181 12.20 -4.00 -4.47
C ALA A 181 12.54 -3.60 -5.92
N LEU A 182 12.49 -2.30 -6.23
CA LEU A 182 12.89 -1.79 -7.54
C LEU A 182 14.39 -2.05 -7.82
N GLY A 183 15.25 -1.80 -6.84
CA GLY A 183 16.69 -2.09 -6.95
C GLY A 183 16.97 -3.58 -7.18
N ARG A 184 16.23 -4.46 -6.50
CA ARG A 184 16.32 -5.90 -6.73
C ARG A 184 15.83 -6.29 -8.12
N MET A 185 14.75 -5.70 -8.64
CA MET A 185 14.31 -5.89 -10.03
C MET A 185 15.36 -5.41 -11.04
N GLN A 186 16.11 -4.35 -10.73
CA GLN A 186 17.22 -3.90 -11.58
C GLN A 186 18.34 -4.95 -11.64
N MET A 187 18.72 -5.52 -10.50
CA MET A 187 19.78 -6.51 -10.39
C MET A 187 19.40 -7.84 -11.07
N GLU A 188 18.19 -8.34 -10.82
CA GLU A 188 17.75 -9.66 -11.29
C GLU A 188 17.29 -9.66 -12.76
N PHE A 189 16.60 -8.59 -13.19
CA PHE A 189 15.91 -8.58 -14.48
C PHE A 189 16.37 -7.46 -15.42
N GLY A 190 17.33 -6.62 -14.99
CA GLY A 190 17.77 -5.46 -15.76
C GLY A 190 16.68 -4.40 -15.93
N THR A 191 15.72 -4.33 -15.00
CA THR A 191 14.67 -3.31 -14.95
C THR A 191 15.27 -1.90 -14.94
N ARG A 192 14.66 -0.99 -15.67
CA ARG A 192 15.03 0.44 -15.62
C ARG A 192 13.88 1.22 -14.98
N PRO A 193 14.11 2.05 -13.95
CA PRO A 193 13.05 2.77 -13.25
C PRO A 193 12.10 3.55 -14.16
N ARG A 194 12.62 4.14 -15.26
CA ARG A 194 11.83 4.86 -16.26
C ARG A 194 10.82 4.01 -17.02
N ASP A 195 11.00 2.69 -17.06
CA ASP A 195 10.14 1.74 -17.76
C ASP A 195 9.08 1.14 -16.81
N VAL A 196 9.14 1.47 -15.50
CA VAL A 196 8.25 0.94 -14.47
C VAL A 196 6.98 1.76 -14.33
N ILE A 197 5.86 1.03 -14.19
CA ILE A 197 4.58 1.56 -13.71
C ILE A 197 4.39 1.08 -12.28
N ALA A 198 3.93 1.98 -11.40
CA ALA A 198 3.63 1.71 -10.00
C ALA A 198 2.17 2.01 -9.67
N ALA A 199 1.53 1.09 -8.94
CA ALA A 199 0.19 1.26 -8.41
C ALA A 199 0.19 1.04 -6.90
N LEU A 200 -0.10 2.11 -6.14
CA LEU A 200 -0.27 2.06 -4.70
C LEU A 200 -1.76 1.83 -4.41
N GLY A 201 -2.10 0.65 -3.87
CA GLY A 201 -3.47 0.25 -3.60
C GLY A 201 -4.07 0.92 -2.36
N PRO A 202 -5.28 0.49 -1.97
CA PRO A 202 -5.94 1.02 -0.78
C PRO A 202 -5.14 0.67 0.47
N GLY A 203 -4.87 1.69 1.28
CA GLY A 203 -4.21 1.59 2.59
C GLY A 203 -4.82 2.59 3.55
N ILE A 204 -4.32 2.64 4.78
CA ILE A 204 -4.77 3.66 5.72
C ILE A 204 -4.31 5.04 5.26
N GLY A 205 -5.25 5.96 5.12
CA GLY A 205 -4.94 7.34 4.72
C GLY A 205 -4.45 8.20 5.89
N GLN A 206 -3.82 9.33 5.56
CA GLN A 206 -3.39 10.33 6.54
C GLN A 206 -4.53 10.75 7.49
N CYS A 207 -5.77 10.77 7.02
CA CYS A 207 -6.95 11.10 7.82
C CYS A 207 -7.15 10.20 9.06
N CYS A 208 -6.60 8.97 9.03
CA CYS A 208 -6.81 7.96 10.08
C CYS A 208 -5.51 7.37 10.64
N PHE A 209 -4.37 7.61 9.98
CA PHE A 209 -3.11 7.01 10.42
C PHE A 209 -2.37 7.91 11.40
N GLU A 210 -2.90 7.97 12.60
CA GLU A 210 -2.27 8.63 13.74
C GLU A 210 -1.09 7.79 14.24
N VAL A 211 0.06 8.44 14.48
CA VAL A 211 1.30 7.81 14.97
C VAL A 211 1.88 8.62 16.13
N GLY A 212 2.70 7.97 16.94
CA GLY A 212 3.37 8.60 18.05
C GLY A 212 4.61 9.41 17.64
N PRO A 213 5.20 10.15 18.61
CA PRO A 213 6.38 10.97 18.39
C PRO A 213 7.60 10.16 17.93
N GLU A 214 7.73 8.92 18.38
CA GLU A 214 8.82 8.01 18.01
C GLU A 214 8.86 7.75 16.49
N VAL A 215 7.70 7.55 15.87
CA VAL A 215 7.61 7.35 14.41
C VAL A 215 7.98 8.64 13.68
N ALA A 216 7.51 9.78 14.16
CA ALA A 216 7.84 11.08 13.57
C ALA A 216 9.35 11.36 13.62
N ALA A 217 10.01 11.07 14.76
CA ALA A 217 11.44 11.23 14.94
C ALA A 217 12.26 10.30 14.02
N GLU A 218 11.86 9.03 13.89
CA GLU A 218 12.53 8.08 12.98
C GLU A 218 12.44 8.53 11.51
N TYR A 219 11.29 9.06 11.08
CA TYR A 219 11.13 9.59 9.73
C TYR A 219 11.95 10.86 9.52
N ALA A 220 11.95 11.80 10.49
CA ALA A 220 12.74 13.02 10.41
C ALA A 220 14.24 12.74 10.30
N ALA A 221 14.73 11.71 10.98
CA ALA A 221 16.14 11.30 10.93
C ALA A 221 16.55 10.69 9.58
N LYS A 222 15.62 10.08 8.85
CA LYS A 222 15.93 9.36 7.59
C LYS A 222 15.56 10.12 6.31
N PHE A 223 14.62 11.06 6.38
CA PHE A 223 14.10 11.74 5.20
C PHE A 223 14.07 13.24 5.41
N PRO A 224 14.87 14.02 4.68
CA PRO A 224 14.83 15.48 4.75
C PRO A 224 13.45 16.08 4.45
N GLU A 225 12.68 15.40 3.57
CA GLU A 225 11.34 15.77 3.15
C GLU A 225 10.21 15.23 4.05
N ALA A 226 10.52 14.52 5.14
CA ALA A 226 9.53 13.86 6.00
C ALA A 226 8.38 14.76 6.44
N ARG A 227 8.69 16.06 6.69
CA ARG A 227 7.71 17.08 7.09
C ARG A 227 6.48 17.14 6.17
N GLU A 228 6.66 16.89 4.88
CA GLU A 228 5.59 16.95 3.89
C GLU A 228 4.57 15.81 4.03
N TRP A 229 4.97 14.71 4.68
CA TRP A 229 4.14 13.51 4.85
C TRP A 229 3.37 13.49 6.16
N PHE A 230 3.63 14.46 7.05
CA PHE A 230 2.96 14.54 8.35
C PHE A 230 1.98 15.69 8.42
N LYS A 231 0.86 15.46 9.08
CA LYS A 231 -0.11 16.48 9.47
C LYS A 231 -0.19 16.54 10.98
N GLY A 232 -0.08 17.74 11.54
CA GLY A 232 -0.03 17.98 12.99
C GLY A 232 1.31 18.58 13.43
N PRO A 233 1.63 18.60 14.72
CA PRO A 233 2.80 19.29 15.28
C PRO A 233 4.11 18.50 15.07
N PHE A 234 4.43 18.16 13.84
CA PHE A 234 5.60 17.35 13.49
C PHE A 234 6.93 17.96 13.97
N ASP A 235 7.12 19.26 13.81
CA ASP A 235 8.39 19.92 14.15
C ASP A 235 8.68 19.87 15.64
N SER A 236 7.67 19.96 16.50
CA SER A 236 7.83 19.87 17.95
C SER A 236 8.16 18.44 18.40
N LEU A 237 7.70 17.43 17.68
CA LEU A 237 7.98 16.03 17.97
C LEU A 237 9.34 15.58 17.42
N ALA A 238 9.75 16.11 16.27
CA ALA A 238 11.01 15.75 15.63
C ALA A 238 12.24 16.31 16.34
N ARG A 239 12.08 17.38 17.15
CA ARG A 239 13.20 18.01 17.89
C ARG A 239 13.57 17.29 19.18
N GLY A 240 12.74 16.38 19.68
CA GLY A 240 12.93 15.75 20.99
C GLY A 240 12.82 16.74 22.16
N ASP A 241 12.92 16.24 23.38
CA ASP A 241 12.78 17.03 24.64
C ASP A 241 13.98 17.94 24.96
N ASN A 242 14.87 18.21 23.99
CA ASN A 242 16.06 19.02 24.17
C ASN A 242 15.84 20.50 23.80
N ASP A 243 14.64 21.06 23.98
CA ASP A 243 14.46 22.51 23.88
C ASP A 243 15.07 23.16 25.15
N PRO A 244 16.19 23.92 25.03
CA PRO A 244 16.82 24.59 26.19
C PRO A 244 15.90 25.62 26.84
N ASN A 245 14.80 26.01 26.20
CA ASN A 245 13.78 26.90 26.72
C ASN A 245 12.61 26.17 27.39
N TRP A 246 12.66 24.86 27.51
CA TRP A 246 11.62 24.14 28.22
C TRP A 246 11.67 24.39 29.72
N LEU A 247 10.71 25.16 30.21
CA LEU A 247 10.58 25.51 31.64
C LEU A 247 9.54 24.57 32.28
N PRO A 248 9.97 23.50 33.00
CA PRO A 248 9.08 22.46 33.54
C PRO A 248 7.96 23.00 34.43
N TRP A 249 8.19 24.12 35.13
CA TRP A 249 7.22 24.73 36.03
C TRP A 249 6.12 25.53 35.35
N LEU A 250 6.25 25.94 34.07
CA LEU A 250 5.18 26.51 33.27
C LEU A 250 4.14 25.47 32.84
N THR A 251 4.45 24.17 32.99
CA THR A 251 3.59 23.06 32.65
C THR A 251 2.93 22.40 33.86
N MET A 252 3.07 22.96 35.07
CA MET A 252 2.37 22.49 36.27
C MET A 252 0.87 22.60 36.08
N ARG A 253 0.25 21.48 35.75
CA ARG A 253 -1.20 21.32 35.62
C ARG A 253 -1.76 20.66 36.87
N PRO A 254 -3.03 20.90 37.20
CA PRO A 254 -3.68 20.21 38.31
C PRO A 254 -3.61 18.69 38.13
N PRO A 255 -3.53 17.92 39.21
CA PRO A 255 -3.56 16.46 39.17
C PRO A 255 -4.77 15.96 38.34
N GLY A 256 -4.55 15.04 37.39
CA GLY A 256 -5.58 14.51 36.51
C GLY A 256 -5.64 15.14 35.10
N HIS A 257 -4.90 16.22 34.83
CA HIS A 257 -4.82 16.87 33.53
C HIS A 257 -3.46 16.58 32.86
N GLN A 258 -3.17 15.32 32.61
CA GLN A 258 -2.03 15.02 31.74
C GLN A 258 -2.34 15.51 30.32
N PRO A 259 -1.45 16.29 29.68
CA PRO A 259 -1.60 16.62 28.28
C PRO A 259 -1.63 15.32 27.49
N ARG A 260 -2.59 15.17 26.58
CA ARG A 260 -2.49 14.08 25.59
C ARG A 260 -1.20 14.32 24.82
N GLU A 261 -0.35 13.29 24.73
CA GLU A 261 0.83 13.36 23.89
C GLU A 261 0.44 13.89 22.50
N PRO A 262 1.18 14.87 21.98
CA PRO A 262 0.88 15.41 20.66
C PRO A 262 1.00 14.27 19.65
N ARG A 263 -0.03 14.08 18.83
CA ARG A 263 -0.10 13.02 17.84
C ARG A 263 -0.13 13.63 16.44
N VAL A 264 0.57 12.98 15.54
CA VAL A 264 0.64 13.37 14.14
C VAL A 264 0.06 12.28 13.24
N HIS A 265 -0.37 12.68 12.07
CA HIS A 265 -0.92 11.76 11.07
C HIS A 265 0.07 11.62 9.92
N LEU A 266 0.49 10.39 9.64
CA LEU A 266 1.43 10.06 8.58
C LEU A 266 0.71 9.69 7.28
N ASP A 267 1.14 10.27 6.16
CA ASP A 267 0.72 9.90 4.81
C ASP A 267 1.69 8.86 4.21
N LEU A 268 1.37 7.58 4.42
CA LEU A 268 2.16 6.46 3.86
C LEU A 268 2.15 6.45 2.33
N ILE A 269 1.05 6.89 1.71
CA ILE A 269 0.95 6.91 0.24
C ILE A 269 1.86 8.00 -0.32
N ALA A 270 1.85 9.20 0.26
CA ALA A 270 2.74 10.29 -0.14
C ALA A 270 4.22 9.90 0.03
N ALA A 271 4.58 9.31 1.17
CA ALA A 271 5.94 8.84 1.46
C ALA A 271 6.42 7.81 0.42
N ASN A 272 5.65 6.75 0.16
CA ASN A 272 6.01 5.73 -0.82
C ASN A 272 6.08 6.30 -2.26
N ARG A 273 5.21 7.25 -2.61
CA ARG A 273 5.30 7.95 -3.90
C ARG A 273 6.58 8.76 -4.03
N ALA A 274 6.98 9.46 -2.98
CA ALA A 274 8.22 10.24 -2.96
C ALA A 274 9.44 9.31 -3.11
N ILE A 275 9.47 8.19 -2.37
CA ILE A 275 10.52 7.17 -2.45
C ILE A 275 10.65 6.60 -3.87
N LEU A 276 9.54 6.21 -4.49
CA LEU A 276 9.56 5.68 -5.87
C LEU A 276 10.02 6.73 -6.90
N ARG A 277 9.62 7.99 -6.72
CA ARG A 277 10.08 9.10 -7.57
C ARG A 277 11.59 9.33 -7.42
N ALA A 278 12.08 9.34 -6.18
CA ALA A 278 13.51 9.47 -5.89
C ALA A 278 14.32 8.30 -6.49
N ALA A 279 13.74 7.10 -6.52
CA ALA A 279 14.32 5.92 -7.17
C ALA A 279 14.25 5.95 -8.71
N GLY A 280 13.71 7.03 -9.32
CA GLY A 280 13.71 7.25 -10.76
C GLY A 280 12.45 6.78 -11.51
N VAL A 281 11.39 6.37 -10.82
CA VAL A 281 10.10 6.07 -11.46
C VAL A 281 9.43 7.38 -11.88
N PRO A 282 9.03 7.54 -13.16
CA PRO A 282 8.43 8.78 -13.64
C PRO A 282 7.14 9.11 -12.87
N PRO A 283 6.92 10.38 -12.46
CA PRO A 283 5.73 10.77 -11.69
C PRO A 283 4.41 10.39 -12.36
N GLY A 284 4.34 10.46 -13.69
CA GLY A 284 3.16 10.07 -14.46
C GLY A 284 2.91 8.55 -14.53
N SER A 285 3.91 7.73 -14.16
CA SER A 285 3.80 6.28 -14.08
C SER A 285 3.42 5.78 -12.68
N ILE A 286 3.26 6.68 -11.69
CA ILE A 286 2.87 6.33 -10.33
C ILE A 286 1.41 6.73 -10.10
N SER A 287 0.54 5.75 -9.91
CA SER A 287 -0.86 5.97 -9.55
C SER A 287 -1.14 5.49 -8.12
N SER A 288 -2.10 6.13 -7.45
CA SER A 288 -2.51 5.72 -6.10
C SER A 288 -4.03 5.70 -5.98
N SER A 289 -4.52 4.73 -5.21
CA SER A 289 -5.91 4.67 -4.80
C SER A 289 -6.25 5.87 -3.91
N GLN A 290 -7.49 6.38 -4.06
CA GLN A 290 -8.00 7.46 -3.22
C GLN A 290 -8.71 6.93 -1.95
N PHE A 291 -8.74 5.63 -1.76
CA PHE A 291 -9.47 5.02 -0.64
C PHE A 291 -8.59 4.90 0.60
N CYS A 292 -9.13 5.36 1.74
CA CYS A 292 -8.61 5.05 3.06
C CYS A 292 -9.35 3.81 3.60
N THR A 293 -8.62 2.77 4.00
CA THR A 293 -9.19 1.52 4.52
C THR A 293 -9.99 1.76 5.80
N ALA A 294 -9.50 2.61 6.71
CA ALA A 294 -10.16 2.91 7.97
C ALA A 294 -11.40 3.83 7.84
N CYS A 295 -11.51 4.61 6.75
CA CYS A 295 -12.72 5.40 6.45
C CYS A 295 -13.78 4.57 5.73
N ARG A 296 -13.37 3.56 4.97
CA ARG A 296 -14.25 2.75 4.12
C ARG A 296 -14.26 1.29 4.55
N THR A 297 -14.64 1.04 5.81
CA THR A 297 -14.78 -0.31 6.37
C THR A 297 -15.93 -1.10 5.75
N ASP A 298 -16.80 -0.44 4.99
CA ASP A 298 -17.78 -1.07 4.10
C ASP A 298 -17.13 -1.79 2.91
N LEU A 299 -15.95 -1.32 2.46
CA LEU A 299 -15.23 -1.87 1.31
C LEU A 299 -13.92 -2.58 1.69
N PHE A 300 -13.33 -2.27 2.84
CA PHE A 300 -12.00 -2.72 3.20
C PHE A 300 -11.93 -3.16 4.67
N PHE A 301 -11.07 -4.12 4.96
CA PHE A 301 -10.69 -4.44 6.33
C PHE A 301 -9.71 -3.39 6.85
N SER A 302 -9.87 -3.00 8.13
CA SER A 302 -8.96 -2.07 8.81
C SER A 302 -8.62 -2.55 10.21
N PHE A 303 -7.38 -2.92 10.43
CA PHE A 303 -6.88 -3.32 11.75
C PHE A 303 -6.92 -2.15 12.75
N ARG A 304 -6.61 -0.94 12.29
CA ARG A 304 -6.67 0.27 13.10
C ARG A 304 -8.07 0.51 13.66
N ARG A 305 -9.10 0.26 12.82
CA ARG A 305 -10.48 0.56 13.17
C ARG A 305 -11.16 -0.57 13.95
N GLU A 306 -10.89 -1.81 13.58
CA GLU A 306 -11.69 -2.96 14.02
C GLU A 306 -10.96 -3.89 14.97
N ARG A 307 -9.62 -3.89 15.01
CA ARG A 307 -8.74 -4.79 15.79
C ARG A 307 -8.89 -6.26 15.39
N VAL A 308 -10.08 -6.84 15.56
CA VAL A 308 -10.44 -8.15 15.00
C VAL A 308 -10.96 -7.91 13.59
N THR A 309 -10.22 -8.36 12.57
CA THR A 309 -10.53 -8.06 11.18
C THR A 309 -9.89 -9.08 10.23
N GLY A 310 -10.40 -9.15 9.01
CA GLY A 310 -9.84 -9.99 7.95
C GLY A 310 -8.61 -9.37 7.28
N ARG A 311 -8.19 -10.02 6.18
CA ARG A 311 -7.11 -9.51 5.31
C ARG A 311 -7.61 -9.42 3.88
N MET A 312 -7.31 -8.30 3.23
CA MET A 312 -7.38 -8.15 1.79
C MET A 312 -6.11 -8.70 1.14
N MET A 313 -6.14 -8.85 -0.18
CA MET A 313 -4.96 -9.15 -1.00
C MET A 313 -4.80 -8.13 -2.11
N ALA A 314 -3.54 -7.78 -2.38
CA ALA A 314 -3.12 -7.24 -3.66
C ALA A 314 -2.39 -8.34 -4.44
N ALA A 315 -2.77 -8.52 -5.69
CA ALA A 315 -2.23 -9.55 -6.56
C ALA A 315 -1.76 -8.96 -7.89
N ILE A 316 -0.64 -9.48 -8.40
CA ILE A 316 -0.13 -9.20 -9.74
C ILE A 316 0.54 -10.46 -10.31
N GLY A 317 0.29 -10.75 -11.57
CA GLY A 317 0.84 -11.93 -12.24
C GLY A 317 1.14 -11.70 -13.71
N ILE A 318 2.02 -12.50 -14.27
CA ILE A 318 2.37 -12.51 -15.69
C ILE A 318 1.62 -13.66 -16.36
N ARG A 319 0.79 -13.36 -17.38
CA ARG A 319 0.11 -14.40 -18.16
C ARG A 319 1.12 -15.31 -18.87
N ARG A 320 0.78 -16.59 -19.01
CA ARG A 320 1.41 -17.46 -20.02
C ARG A 320 0.85 -17.05 -21.36
N ASP A 321 1.70 -16.89 -22.35
CA ASP A 321 1.31 -16.61 -23.74
C ASP A 321 0.50 -17.76 -24.32
#